data_4fed968bc7e74387fe227238592798c9
#
_entry.id   4fed968bc7e74387fe227238592798c9
#
_cell.length_a   1.000
_cell.length_b   1.000
_cell.length_c   1.000
_cell.angle_alpha   90.00
_cell.angle_beta   90.00
_cell.angle_gamma   90.00
#
_symmetry.space_group_name_H-M   'P 1'
#
loop_
_entity.id
_entity.type
_entity.pdbx_description
1 polymer ?
#
loop_
_entity_poly.entity_id
_entity_poly.type
_entity_poly.pdbx_seq_one_letter_code
_entity_poly.pdbx_strand_id
1 'polypeptide(L)'
;IKDLFQRPLWLNIILLVYILVTTILILKFIHIPWFFISINLASVGFFLVQKLKFGFVKVIFLNVVIFIGLFAPLEIIVFKFVNAKGLIKQTKNSYITDTLHMKPFIQRHTDLGWIPSPSAIFVHNESYIGSGENLSVQYTIDKNGQRISMPDDVIQNKFDESVIFFGGSFTFGEAVEDNETLPWQFGKLDNFNRRIYNFGFEGYGPNHMLANIETQRVERIV
;
A
#
# COMPACT_ATOMS: atom_id res chain seq x y z
N ILE A 1 -6.26 -10.89 49.00
CA ILE A 1 -6.74 -12.23 48.60
C ILE A 1 -8.15 -12.49 49.18
N LYS A 2 -8.47 -12.06 50.42
CA LYS A 2 -9.80 -12.26 51.03
C LYS A 2 -10.94 -11.61 50.27
N ASP A 3 -10.73 -10.46 49.63
CA ASP A 3 -11.76 -9.72 48.89
C ASP A 3 -12.07 -10.32 47.51
N LEU A 4 -11.28 -11.25 47.01
CA LEU A 4 -11.53 -11.92 45.74
C LEU A 4 -12.68 -12.95 45.84
N PHE A 5 -12.88 -13.51 47.01
CA PHE A 5 -13.91 -14.50 47.27
C PHE A 5 -15.27 -13.89 47.72
N GLN A 6 -15.32 -12.57 47.94
CA GLN A 6 -16.58 -11.90 48.32
C GLN A 6 -17.42 -11.43 47.13
N ARG A 7 -16.96 -11.65 45.87
CA ARG A 7 -17.83 -11.38 44.74
C ARG A 7 -18.94 -12.43 44.64
N PRO A 8 -20.17 -12.01 44.40
CA PRO A 8 -21.23 -12.96 44.22
C PRO A 8 -20.89 -13.91 43.07
N LEU A 9 -21.05 -15.21 43.31
CA LEU A 9 -20.72 -16.32 42.41
C LEU A 9 -21.22 -16.09 40.96
N TRP A 10 -22.40 -15.45 40.85
CA TRP A 10 -23.03 -15.14 39.57
C TRP A 10 -22.20 -14.19 38.68
N LEU A 11 -21.42 -13.26 39.26
CA LEU A 11 -20.56 -12.36 38.51
C LEU A 11 -19.37 -13.08 37.87
N ASN A 12 -18.83 -14.07 38.56
CA ASN A 12 -17.74 -14.91 38.01
C ASN A 12 -18.28 -15.84 36.91
N ILE A 13 -19.52 -16.33 37.06
CA ILE A 13 -20.20 -17.18 36.07
C ILE A 13 -20.46 -16.34 34.79
N ILE A 14 -20.99 -15.12 34.93
CA ILE A 14 -21.23 -14.23 33.78
C ILE A 14 -19.91 -13.95 33.01
N LEU A 15 -18.84 -13.66 33.75
CA LEU A 15 -17.53 -13.42 33.13
C LEU A 15 -17.01 -14.66 32.38
N LEU A 16 -17.16 -15.84 32.94
CA LEU A 16 -16.75 -17.11 32.37
C LEU A 16 -17.57 -17.44 31.11
N VAL A 17 -18.86 -17.25 31.14
CA VAL A 17 -19.76 -17.41 29.99
C VAL A 17 -19.42 -16.41 28.90
N TYR A 18 -19.14 -15.14 29.24
CA TYR A 18 -18.75 -14.12 28.32
C TYR A 18 -17.42 -14.48 27.60
N ILE A 19 -16.38 -14.91 28.34
CA ILE A 19 -15.10 -15.35 27.78
C ILE A 19 -15.32 -16.57 26.86
N LEU A 20 -16.13 -17.53 27.28
CA LEU A 20 -16.42 -18.73 26.48
C LEU A 20 -17.13 -18.37 25.17
N VAL A 21 -18.15 -17.55 25.21
CA VAL A 21 -18.93 -17.12 24.03
C VAL A 21 -18.04 -16.32 23.08
N THR A 22 -17.24 -15.38 23.59
CA THR A 22 -16.33 -14.59 22.75
C THR A 22 -15.25 -15.44 22.13
N THR A 23 -14.72 -16.44 22.84
CA THR A 23 -13.74 -17.40 22.30
C THR A 23 -14.35 -18.26 21.18
N ILE A 24 -15.59 -18.74 21.35
CA ILE A 24 -16.30 -19.49 20.32
C ILE A 24 -16.57 -18.62 19.09
N LEU A 25 -16.93 -17.36 19.27
CA LEU A 25 -17.13 -16.40 18.17
C LEU A 25 -15.81 -16.10 17.43
N ILE A 26 -14.71 -15.96 18.14
CA ILE A 26 -13.38 -15.81 17.55
C ILE A 26 -13.03 -17.02 16.67
N LEU A 27 -13.26 -18.23 17.17
CA LEU A 27 -12.94 -19.47 16.43
C LEU A 27 -13.84 -19.69 15.22
N LYS A 28 -15.10 -19.22 15.26
CA LYS A 28 -16.09 -19.43 14.20
C LYS A 28 -16.06 -18.37 13.10
N PHE A 29 -15.56 -17.15 13.40
CA PHE A 29 -15.53 -16.01 12.48
C PHE A 29 -14.10 -15.48 12.32
N ILE A 30 -13.24 -16.29 11.71
CA ILE A 30 -11.81 -16.00 11.44
C ILE A 30 -11.59 -14.64 10.73
N HIS A 31 -12.61 -14.04 10.14
CA HIS A 31 -12.50 -12.78 9.42
C HIS A 31 -12.62 -11.49 10.29
N ILE A 32 -12.88 -11.61 11.60
CA ILE A 32 -12.95 -10.44 12.49
C ILE A 32 -12.21 -10.71 13.83
N PRO A 33 -10.95 -11.18 13.80
CA PRO A 33 -10.25 -11.58 15.04
C PRO A 33 -9.91 -10.40 15.94
N TRP A 34 -9.54 -9.25 15.37
CA TRP A 34 -9.04 -8.08 16.12
C TRP A 34 -10.10 -7.43 17.02
N PHE A 35 -11.35 -7.38 16.59
CA PHE A 35 -12.45 -6.84 17.36
C PHE A 35 -12.67 -7.61 18.67
N PHE A 36 -12.77 -8.93 18.57
CA PHE A 36 -12.99 -9.77 19.75
C PHE A 36 -11.77 -9.83 20.66
N ILE A 37 -10.56 -9.79 20.07
CA ILE A 37 -9.30 -9.69 20.81
C ILE A 37 -9.27 -8.39 21.62
N SER A 38 -9.60 -7.24 21.00
CA SER A 38 -9.58 -5.94 21.69
C SER A 38 -10.61 -5.85 22.81
N ILE A 39 -11.82 -6.39 22.62
CA ILE A 39 -12.86 -6.44 23.68
C ILE A 39 -12.41 -7.33 24.84
N ASN A 40 -11.82 -8.50 24.56
CA ASN A 40 -11.30 -9.37 25.60
C ASN A 40 -10.13 -8.74 26.35
N LEU A 41 -9.18 -8.11 25.67
CA LEU A 41 -8.08 -7.37 26.29
C LEU A 41 -8.59 -6.20 27.14
N ALA A 42 -9.60 -5.45 26.67
CA ALA A 42 -10.22 -4.39 27.44
C ALA A 42 -10.92 -4.93 28.70
N SER A 43 -11.60 -6.06 28.61
CA SER A 43 -12.27 -6.70 29.74
C SER A 43 -11.27 -7.20 30.79
N VAL A 44 -10.18 -7.84 30.37
CA VAL A 44 -9.10 -8.28 31.24
C VAL A 44 -8.38 -7.07 31.86
N GLY A 45 -8.10 -6.04 31.06
CA GLY A 45 -7.53 -4.79 31.51
C GLY A 45 -8.38 -4.10 32.57
N PHE A 46 -9.70 -4.00 32.38
CA PHE A 46 -10.63 -3.44 33.34
C PHE A 46 -10.62 -4.20 34.68
N PHE A 47 -10.54 -5.53 34.61
CA PHE A 47 -10.43 -6.37 35.81
C PHE A 47 -9.11 -6.14 36.56
N LEU A 48 -7.98 -6.01 35.84
CA LEU A 48 -6.67 -5.73 36.44
C LEU A 48 -6.61 -4.36 37.08
N VAL A 49 -7.21 -3.33 36.46
CA VAL A 49 -7.29 -1.97 36.98
C VAL A 49 -7.92 -1.90 38.38
N GLN A 50 -8.94 -2.74 38.64
CA GLN A 50 -9.58 -2.75 39.96
C GLN A 50 -8.66 -3.22 41.08
N LYS A 51 -7.57 -3.95 40.76
CA LYS A 51 -6.57 -4.44 41.73
C LYS A 51 -5.43 -3.48 41.99
N LEU A 52 -5.27 -2.41 41.21
CA LEU A 52 -4.21 -1.44 41.39
C LEU A 52 -4.46 -0.59 42.65
N LYS A 53 -3.43 -0.49 43.49
CA LYS A 53 -3.48 0.29 44.75
C LYS A 53 -3.27 1.78 44.52
N PHE A 54 -2.56 2.18 43.47
CA PHE A 54 -2.21 3.56 43.18
C PHE A 54 -3.30 4.23 42.30
N GLY A 55 -3.93 5.29 42.82
CA GLY A 55 -5.03 5.98 42.16
C GLY A 55 -4.66 6.55 40.78
N PHE A 56 -3.48 7.13 40.63
CA PHE A 56 -3.01 7.72 39.36
C PHE A 56 -2.80 6.65 38.27
N VAL A 57 -2.11 5.55 38.62
CA VAL A 57 -1.89 4.43 37.69
C VAL A 57 -3.22 3.79 37.29
N LYS A 58 -4.18 3.71 38.19
CA LYS A 58 -5.53 3.22 37.93
C LYS A 58 -6.25 4.07 36.88
N VAL A 59 -6.15 5.40 36.96
CA VAL A 59 -6.76 6.30 35.99
C VAL A 59 -6.13 6.15 34.61
N ILE A 60 -4.81 6.07 34.51
CA ILE A 60 -4.12 5.86 33.21
C ILE A 60 -4.55 4.54 32.57
N PHE A 61 -4.51 3.45 33.35
CA PHE A 61 -4.91 2.14 32.84
C PHE A 61 -6.37 2.09 32.43
N LEU A 62 -7.26 2.73 33.17
CA LEU A 62 -8.66 2.83 32.83
C LEU A 62 -8.87 3.57 31.50
N ASN A 63 -8.15 4.67 31.25
CA ASN A 63 -8.22 5.40 30.00
C ASN A 63 -7.73 4.55 28.81
N VAL A 64 -6.66 3.78 28.98
CA VAL A 64 -6.15 2.86 27.95
C VAL A 64 -7.20 1.78 27.63
N VAL A 65 -7.83 1.19 28.65
CA VAL A 65 -8.89 0.19 28.47
C VAL A 65 -10.09 0.76 27.75
N ILE A 66 -10.54 1.95 28.11
CA ILE A 66 -11.65 2.66 27.46
C ILE A 66 -11.28 2.97 26.00
N PHE A 67 -10.07 3.46 25.76
CA PHE A 67 -9.57 3.77 24.41
C PHE A 67 -9.61 2.53 23.51
N ILE A 68 -9.03 1.42 23.96
CA ILE A 68 -9.04 0.17 23.19
C ILE A 68 -10.48 -0.33 22.98
N GLY A 69 -11.32 -0.26 24.00
CA GLY A 69 -12.71 -0.74 23.95
C GLY A 69 -13.63 0.08 23.03
N LEU A 70 -13.34 1.37 22.83
CA LEU A 70 -14.13 2.26 21.99
C LEU A 70 -13.57 2.37 20.56
N PHE A 71 -12.24 2.47 20.40
CA PHE A 71 -11.64 2.70 19.08
C PHE A 71 -11.73 1.48 18.17
N ALA A 72 -11.49 0.27 18.67
CA ALA A 72 -11.55 -0.92 17.84
C ALA A 72 -12.96 -1.19 17.25
N PRO A 73 -14.07 -1.07 18.01
CA PRO A 73 -15.40 -1.14 17.42
C PRO A 73 -15.69 -0.03 16.43
N LEU A 74 -15.24 1.19 16.73
CA LEU A 74 -15.44 2.35 15.84
C LEU A 74 -14.77 2.15 14.50
N GLU A 75 -13.52 1.66 14.49
CA GLU A 75 -12.77 1.36 13.26
C GLU A 75 -13.53 0.35 12.37
N ILE A 76 -14.07 -0.71 12.97
CA ILE A 76 -14.84 -1.71 12.22
C ILE A 76 -16.15 -1.13 11.68
N ILE A 77 -16.85 -0.31 12.45
CA ILE A 77 -18.08 0.36 12.01
C ILE A 77 -17.77 1.29 10.85
N VAL A 78 -16.72 2.10 10.96
CA VAL A 78 -16.27 3.01 9.90
C VAL A 78 -15.87 2.21 8.66
N PHE A 79 -15.07 1.16 8.81
CA PHE A 79 -14.63 0.32 7.70
C PHE A 79 -15.81 -0.34 6.96
N LYS A 80 -16.77 -0.90 7.71
CA LYS A 80 -18.00 -1.46 7.12
C LYS A 80 -18.85 -0.41 6.44
N PHE A 81 -18.98 0.78 7.04
CA PHE A 81 -19.75 1.88 6.45
C PHE A 81 -19.10 2.38 5.16
N VAL A 82 -17.78 2.56 5.15
CA VAL A 82 -17.00 3.00 4.00
C VAL A 82 -17.09 1.98 2.86
N ASN A 83 -16.94 0.67 3.18
CA ASN A 83 -17.10 -0.39 2.19
C ASN A 83 -18.54 -0.53 1.67
N ALA A 84 -19.55 -0.46 2.57
CA ALA A 84 -20.96 -0.54 2.17
C ALA A 84 -21.38 0.64 1.26
N LYS A 85 -20.76 1.80 1.44
CA LYS A 85 -20.99 2.98 0.59
C LYS A 85 -20.13 2.99 -0.68
N GLY A 86 -19.27 1.97 -0.89
CA GLY A 86 -18.35 1.94 -2.03
C GLY A 86 -17.35 3.08 -2.04
N LEU A 87 -17.08 3.69 -0.87
CA LEU A 87 -16.15 4.81 -0.74
C LEU A 87 -14.68 4.36 -0.90
N ILE A 88 -14.39 3.09 -0.61
CA ILE A 88 -13.13 2.46 -1.00
C ILE A 88 -13.40 1.71 -2.29
N LYS A 89 -12.93 2.26 -3.39
CA LYS A 89 -12.91 1.54 -4.66
C LYS A 89 -11.90 0.39 -4.51
N GLN A 90 -12.39 -0.84 -4.53
CA GLN A 90 -11.48 -1.98 -4.66
C GLN A 90 -11.07 -2.06 -6.12
N THR A 91 -9.80 -1.88 -6.37
CA THR A 91 -9.21 -2.05 -7.70
C THR A 91 -8.63 -3.46 -7.80
N LYS A 92 -8.90 -4.12 -8.88
CA LYS A 92 -8.23 -5.36 -9.24
C LYS A 92 -7.25 -5.03 -10.36
N ASN A 93 -6.00 -4.84 -9.96
CA ASN A 93 -4.93 -4.62 -10.93
C ASN A 93 -4.54 -5.95 -11.56
N SER A 94 -4.55 -6.01 -12.86
CA SER A 94 -4.03 -7.14 -13.62
C SER A 94 -3.08 -6.63 -14.68
N TYR A 95 -1.83 -7.03 -14.57
CA TYR A 95 -0.87 -6.82 -15.65
C TYR A 95 -1.01 -8.00 -16.62
N ILE A 96 -1.46 -7.71 -17.83
CA ILE A 96 -1.35 -8.67 -18.90
C ILE A 96 0.12 -8.65 -19.32
N THR A 97 0.80 -9.77 -19.10
CA THR A 97 2.18 -9.96 -19.57
C THR A 97 2.26 -9.66 -21.05
N ASP A 98 3.36 -9.08 -21.48
CA ASP A 98 3.72 -8.86 -22.87
C ASP A 98 3.38 -10.11 -23.68
N THR A 99 2.34 -9.99 -24.52
CA THR A 99 1.86 -11.10 -25.36
C THR A 99 2.86 -11.49 -26.44
N LEU A 100 3.83 -10.60 -26.77
CA LEU A 100 4.86 -10.85 -27.76
C LEU A 100 6.05 -11.66 -27.21
N HIS A 101 6.43 -11.45 -25.96
CA HIS A 101 7.69 -12.00 -25.41
C HIS A 101 7.50 -12.80 -24.12
N MET A 102 6.30 -12.95 -23.61
CA MET A 102 5.96 -13.64 -22.35
C MET A 102 6.81 -13.22 -21.15
N LYS A 103 7.29 -11.97 -21.13
CA LYS A 103 8.10 -11.44 -20.04
C LYS A 103 7.21 -11.00 -18.89
N PRO A 104 7.63 -11.23 -17.62
CA PRO A 104 6.96 -10.63 -16.48
C PRO A 104 7.16 -9.11 -16.53
N PHE A 105 6.18 -8.33 -16.02
CA PHE A 105 6.29 -6.87 -15.94
C PHE A 105 7.53 -6.42 -15.15
N ILE A 106 7.84 -7.12 -14.07
CA ILE A 106 8.94 -6.83 -13.17
C ILE A 106 9.99 -7.93 -13.25
N GLN A 107 11.26 -7.55 -13.37
CA GLN A 107 12.38 -8.47 -13.24
C GLN A 107 13.35 -8.03 -12.14
N ARG A 108 14.13 -8.98 -11.61
CA ARG A 108 15.16 -8.70 -10.61
C ARG A 108 16.31 -7.88 -11.19
N HIS A 109 16.83 -6.95 -10.40
CA HIS A 109 18.01 -6.17 -10.70
C HIS A 109 18.95 -6.14 -9.49
N THR A 110 20.26 -6.27 -9.71
CA THR A 110 21.25 -6.41 -8.64
C THR A 110 21.29 -5.21 -7.70
N ASP A 111 21.25 -4.02 -8.24
CA ASP A 111 21.45 -2.78 -7.49
C ASP A 111 20.14 -2.15 -7.02
N LEU A 112 19.06 -2.34 -7.79
CA LEU A 112 17.76 -1.72 -7.53
C LEU A 112 16.73 -2.70 -6.96
N GLY A 113 17.09 -3.98 -6.82
CA GLY A 113 16.15 -5.03 -6.42
C GLY A 113 15.23 -5.46 -7.56
N TRP A 114 14.59 -4.52 -8.26
CA TRP A 114 13.70 -4.78 -9.41
C TRP A 114 13.69 -3.60 -10.39
N ILE A 115 13.40 -3.91 -11.66
CA ILE A 115 13.16 -2.93 -12.74
C ILE A 115 12.02 -3.45 -13.62
N PRO A 116 11.38 -2.61 -14.45
CA PRO A 116 10.55 -3.08 -15.55
C PRO A 116 11.37 -3.98 -16.51
N SER A 117 10.72 -4.99 -17.08
CA SER A 117 11.40 -5.87 -18.04
C SER A 117 11.79 -5.10 -19.30
N PRO A 118 13.09 -5.08 -19.68
CA PRO A 118 13.56 -4.31 -20.81
C PRO A 118 12.99 -4.77 -22.15
N SER A 119 12.84 -3.84 -23.09
CA SER A 119 12.35 -4.07 -24.45
C SER A 119 11.01 -4.80 -24.47
N ALA A 120 10.05 -4.30 -23.72
CA ALA A 120 8.74 -4.92 -23.59
C ALA A 120 7.62 -3.88 -23.64
N ILE A 121 6.42 -4.34 -24.05
CA ILE A 121 5.20 -3.57 -24.03
C ILE A 121 4.22 -4.31 -23.12
N PHE A 122 3.65 -3.60 -22.15
CA PHE A 122 2.68 -4.13 -21.21
C PHE A 122 1.36 -3.37 -21.30
N VAL A 123 0.26 -4.08 -21.10
CA VAL A 123 -1.05 -3.46 -20.94
C VAL A 123 -1.44 -3.58 -19.46
N HIS A 124 -1.56 -2.45 -18.81
CA HIS A 124 -2.07 -2.35 -17.46
C HIS A 124 -3.58 -2.22 -17.50
N ASN A 125 -4.28 -3.19 -16.92
CA ASN A 125 -5.72 -3.18 -16.80
C ASN A 125 -6.13 -3.00 -15.35
N GLU A 126 -6.95 -2.01 -15.09
CA GLU A 126 -7.51 -1.75 -13.77
C GLU A 126 -9.04 -1.73 -13.87
N SER A 127 -9.68 -2.56 -13.07
CA SER A 127 -11.14 -2.63 -13.00
C SER A 127 -11.62 -2.09 -11.67
N TYR A 128 -12.44 -1.06 -11.71
CA TYR A 128 -13.03 -0.46 -10.52
C TYR A 128 -14.31 -1.18 -10.13
N ILE A 129 -14.24 -1.93 -9.03
CA ILE A 129 -15.40 -2.67 -8.52
C ILE A 129 -16.46 -1.67 -8.03
N GLY A 130 -17.62 -1.65 -8.69
CA GLY A 130 -18.77 -0.82 -8.31
C GLY A 130 -19.06 0.36 -9.25
N SER A 131 -18.12 0.81 -10.09
CA SER A 131 -18.39 1.84 -11.11
C SER A 131 -18.60 1.24 -12.51
N GLY A 132 -18.15 0.01 -12.74
CA GLY A 132 -18.14 -0.59 -14.09
C GLY A 132 -17.10 0.03 -15.03
N GLU A 133 -16.29 0.98 -14.53
CA GLU A 133 -15.23 1.59 -15.31
C GLU A 133 -14.01 0.66 -15.36
N ASN A 134 -13.45 0.52 -16.54
CA ASN A 134 -12.20 -0.21 -16.77
C ASN A 134 -11.18 0.76 -17.36
N LEU A 135 -10.01 0.78 -16.77
CA LEU A 135 -8.86 1.48 -17.31
C LEU A 135 -7.99 0.46 -18.02
N SER A 136 -7.54 0.79 -19.23
CA SER A 136 -6.58 -0.02 -19.98
C SER A 136 -5.56 0.94 -20.59
N VAL A 137 -4.31 0.86 -20.14
CA VAL A 137 -3.22 1.75 -20.57
C VAL A 137 -1.98 0.95 -20.96
N GLN A 138 -1.21 1.46 -21.91
CA GLN A 138 0.00 0.83 -22.38
C GLN A 138 1.24 1.42 -21.73
N TYR A 139 2.18 0.53 -21.37
CA TYR A 139 3.51 0.88 -20.89
C TYR A 139 4.54 0.33 -21.87
N THR A 140 5.25 1.21 -22.54
CA THR A 140 6.36 0.83 -23.43
C THR A 140 7.68 1.01 -22.68
N ILE A 141 8.43 -0.08 -22.55
CA ILE A 141 9.69 -0.12 -21.80
C ILE A 141 10.84 -0.26 -22.80
N ASP A 142 11.81 0.61 -22.67
CA ASP A 142 12.99 0.63 -23.52
C ASP A 142 13.99 -0.50 -23.20
N LYS A 143 15.10 -0.58 -23.94
CA LYS A 143 16.14 -1.59 -23.77
C LYS A 143 16.88 -1.50 -22.42
N ASN A 144 16.79 -0.39 -21.73
CA ASN A 144 17.43 -0.15 -20.43
C ASN A 144 16.48 -0.41 -19.23
N GLY A 145 15.24 -0.83 -19.51
CA GLY A 145 14.22 -1.03 -18.49
C GLY A 145 13.62 0.30 -17.99
N GLN A 146 13.55 1.31 -18.84
CA GLN A 146 12.92 2.59 -18.53
C GLN A 146 11.65 2.76 -19.36
N ARG A 147 10.64 3.39 -18.79
CA ARG A 147 9.47 3.78 -19.55
C ARG A 147 9.84 4.86 -20.57
N ILE A 148 9.38 4.74 -21.80
CA ILE A 148 9.64 5.76 -22.84
C ILE A 148 9.08 7.11 -22.42
N SER A 149 9.77 8.17 -22.78
CA SER A 149 9.45 9.55 -22.38
C SER A 149 9.51 10.55 -23.53
N MET A 150 9.64 10.03 -24.76
CA MET A 150 9.75 10.81 -25.99
C MET A 150 9.21 10.01 -27.17
N PRO A 151 8.73 10.67 -28.23
CA PRO A 151 8.37 10.01 -29.48
C PRO A 151 9.57 9.33 -30.15
N ASP A 152 9.33 8.21 -30.86
CA ASP A 152 10.38 7.42 -31.49
C ASP A 152 11.14 8.17 -32.59
N ASP A 153 10.48 9.05 -33.31
CA ASP A 153 11.10 9.90 -34.34
C ASP A 153 12.02 10.98 -33.74
N VAL A 154 11.69 11.45 -32.54
CA VAL A 154 12.50 12.45 -31.81
C VAL A 154 13.65 11.81 -31.07
N ILE A 155 13.47 10.62 -30.54
CA ILE A 155 14.46 9.94 -29.69
C ILE A 155 15.77 9.66 -30.40
N GLN A 156 15.77 9.66 -31.72
CA GLN A 156 16.94 9.42 -32.58
C GLN A 156 17.77 10.67 -32.83
N ASN A 157 17.27 11.84 -32.45
CA ASN A 157 18.01 13.08 -32.58
C ASN A 157 19.23 13.12 -31.64
N LYS A 158 20.21 13.98 -31.97
CA LYS A 158 21.29 14.31 -31.06
C LYS A 158 20.82 15.40 -30.10
N PHE A 159 21.16 15.24 -28.84
CA PHE A 159 20.82 16.18 -27.79
C PHE A 159 22.09 16.60 -27.07
N ASP A 160 22.24 17.90 -26.80
CA ASP A 160 23.36 18.44 -26.03
C ASP A 160 23.10 18.36 -24.51
N GLU A 161 21.82 18.25 -24.13
CA GLU A 161 21.41 18.20 -22.73
C GLU A 161 20.42 17.06 -22.50
N SER A 162 20.40 16.57 -21.25
CA SER A 162 19.47 15.56 -20.79
C SER A 162 18.75 16.00 -19.54
N VAL A 163 17.49 15.61 -19.39
CA VAL A 163 16.70 15.76 -18.17
C VAL A 163 16.32 14.38 -17.64
N ILE A 164 16.59 14.17 -16.37
CA ILE A 164 16.39 12.88 -15.72
C ILE A 164 15.32 13.04 -14.64
N PHE A 165 14.29 12.21 -14.71
CA PHE A 165 13.24 12.16 -13.70
C PHE A 165 13.46 10.93 -12.81
N PHE A 166 13.62 11.18 -11.51
CA PHE A 166 13.62 10.13 -10.49
C PHE A 166 12.32 10.17 -9.71
N GLY A 167 11.81 9.02 -9.29
CA GLY A 167 10.63 8.94 -8.46
C GLY A 167 9.99 7.56 -8.40
N GLY A 168 8.83 7.49 -7.78
CA GLY A 168 8.01 6.30 -7.65
C GLY A 168 7.00 6.13 -8.79
N SER A 169 5.85 5.54 -8.49
CA SER A 169 4.76 5.25 -9.43
C SER A 169 4.24 6.49 -10.16
N PHE A 170 4.16 7.64 -9.51
CA PHE A 170 3.73 8.89 -10.16
C PHE A 170 4.70 9.35 -11.26
N THR A 171 6.00 9.24 -11.02
CA THR A 171 7.01 9.59 -12.03
C THR A 171 7.06 8.55 -13.14
N PHE A 172 6.94 7.27 -12.80
CA PHE A 172 6.77 6.20 -13.78
C PHE A 172 5.54 6.44 -14.66
N GLY A 173 4.47 6.97 -14.09
CA GLY A 173 3.19 7.21 -14.75
C GLY A 173 2.29 5.99 -14.67
N GLU A 174 2.10 5.44 -13.45
CA GLU A 174 1.13 4.37 -13.22
C GLU A 174 -0.27 4.84 -13.62
N ALA A 175 -1.03 3.98 -14.28
CA ALA A 175 -2.40 4.20 -14.74
C ALA A 175 -2.60 5.34 -15.76
N VAL A 176 -1.55 5.74 -16.48
CA VAL A 176 -1.65 6.67 -17.62
C VAL A 176 -0.90 6.15 -18.84
N GLU A 177 -1.25 6.61 -20.03
CA GLU A 177 -0.56 6.27 -21.27
C GLU A 177 0.87 6.81 -21.31
N ASP A 178 1.73 6.27 -22.20
CA ASP A 178 3.13 6.68 -22.32
C ASP A 178 3.27 8.19 -22.53
N ASN A 179 2.43 8.76 -23.38
CA ASN A 179 2.43 10.19 -23.70
C ASN A 179 1.79 11.10 -22.66
N GLU A 180 1.22 10.53 -21.59
CA GLU A 180 0.58 11.26 -20.50
C GLU A 180 1.46 11.33 -19.25
N THR A 181 2.60 10.61 -19.23
CA THR A 181 3.52 10.62 -18.10
C THR A 181 4.12 12.00 -17.84
N LEU A 182 4.46 12.28 -16.58
CA LEU A 182 5.12 13.54 -16.21
C LEU A 182 6.38 13.84 -17.03
N PRO A 183 7.31 12.89 -17.22
CA PRO A 183 8.48 13.11 -18.06
C PRO A 183 8.14 13.44 -19.51
N TRP A 184 7.18 12.73 -20.11
CA TRP A 184 6.73 13.01 -21.48
C TRP A 184 6.10 14.40 -21.63
N GLN A 185 5.20 14.77 -20.70
CA GLN A 185 4.54 16.08 -20.71
C GLN A 185 5.55 17.21 -20.53
N PHE A 186 6.57 17.01 -19.68
CA PHE A 186 7.69 17.96 -19.60
C PHE A 186 8.41 18.09 -20.95
N GLY A 187 8.76 16.97 -21.59
CA GLY A 187 9.39 16.98 -22.91
C GLY A 187 8.56 17.74 -23.97
N LYS A 188 7.24 17.54 -23.95
CA LYS A 188 6.31 18.25 -24.82
C LYS A 188 6.33 19.77 -24.59
N LEU A 189 6.35 20.21 -23.32
CA LEU A 189 6.48 21.63 -22.98
C LEU A 189 7.82 22.23 -23.38
N ASP A 190 8.88 21.42 -23.35
CA ASP A 190 10.23 21.77 -23.77
C ASP A 190 10.41 21.65 -25.31
N ASN A 191 9.37 21.32 -26.06
CA ASN A 191 9.44 20.96 -27.49
C ASN A 191 10.48 19.86 -27.79
N PHE A 192 10.73 18.98 -26.82
CA PHE A 192 11.74 17.93 -26.88
C PHE A 192 13.12 18.42 -27.30
N ASN A 193 13.52 19.61 -26.83
CA ASN A 193 14.85 20.17 -27.09
C ASN A 193 15.94 19.42 -26.33
N ARG A 194 15.58 18.69 -25.26
CA ARG A 194 16.48 17.90 -24.42
C ARG A 194 16.09 16.44 -24.42
N ARG A 195 17.05 15.57 -24.21
CA ARG A 195 16.79 14.14 -24.00
C ARG A 195 16.10 13.92 -22.66
N ILE A 196 14.98 13.19 -22.65
CA ILE A 196 14.21 12.94 -21.43
C ILE A 196 14.35 11.48 -21.02
N TYR A 197 14.68 11.25 -19.74
CA TYR A 197 14.80 9.93 -19.16
C TYR A 197 13.88 9.76 -17.95
N ASN A 198 13.20 8.61 -17.87
CA ASN A 198 12.33 8.26 -16.76
C ASN A 198 12.95 7.13 -15.92
N PHE A 199 13.59 7.49 -14.81
CA PHE A 199 14.14 6.58 -13.81
C PHE A 199 13.15 6.30 -12.66
N GLY A 200 11.88 6.68 -12.82
CA GLY A 200 10.82 6.35 -11.89
C GLY A 200 10.33 4.91 -12.07
N PHE A 201 9.93 4.27 -10.98
CA PHE A 201 9.23 2.99 -11.02
C PHE A 201 8.43 2.76 -9.73
N GLU A 202 7.48 1.83 -9.78
CA GLU A 202 6.64 1.47 -8.63
C GLU A 202 7.46 1.07 -7.41
N GLY A 203 7.15 1.67 -6.26
CA GLY A 203 7.84 1.41 -5.00
C GLY A 203 9.25 2.02 -4.87
N TYR A 204 9.71 2.77 -5.89
CA TYR A 204 10.99 3.47 -5.79
C TYR A 204 10.90 4.66 -4.84
N GLY A 205 11.95 4.84 -4.05
CA GLY A 205 12.15 5.95 -3.13
C GLY A 205 13.54 6.56 -3.28
N PRO A 206 13.94 7.47 -2.38
CA PRO A 206 15.24 8.16 -2.42
C PRO A 206 16.45 7.21 -2.47
N ASN A 207 16.35 6.04 -1.83
CA ASN A 207 17.39 5.00 -1.86
C ASN A 207 17.63 4.44 -3.27
N HIS A 208 16.58 4.27 -4.09
CA HIS A 208 16.69 3.82 -5.47
C HIS A 208 17.31 4.90 -6.37
N MET A 209 17.00 6.17 -6.09
CA MET A 209 17.60 7.33 -6.73
C MET A 209 19.11 7.36 -6.48
N LEU A 210 19.52 7.23 -5.22
CA LEU A 210 20.92 7.16 -4.81
C LEU A 210 21.61 5.96 -5.46
N ALA A 211 21.01 4.77 -5.43
CA ALA A 211 21.59 3.58 -6.05
C ALA A 211 21.80 3.74 -7.56
N ASN A 212 20.89 4.38 -8.30
CA ASN A 212 21.07 4.67 -9.72
C ASN A 212 22.31 5.54 -9.99
N ILE A 213 22.62 6.47 -9.08
CA ILE A 213 23.80 7.37 -9.20
C ILE A 213 25.07 6.63 -8.76
N GLU A 214 25.08 6.02 -7.57
CA GLU A 214 26.27 5.37 -7.00
C GLU A 214 26.76 4.18 -7.83
N THR A 215 25.83 3.44 -8.45
CA THR A 215 26.18 2.31 -9.34
C THR A 215 26.47 2.74 -10.77
N GLN A 216 26.56 4.03 -11.04
CA GLN A 216 26.81 4.61 -12.37
C GLN A 216 25.81 4.14 -13.44
N ARG A 217 24.58 3.80 -13.02
CA ARG A 217 23.54 3.37 -13.97
C ARG A 217 23.08 4.55 -14.83
N VAL A 218 23.03 5.74 -14.24
CA VAL A 218 22.69 6.99 -14.95
C VAL A 218 23.71 7.21 -16.07
N GLU A 219 25.00 7.21 -15.77
CA GLU A 219 26.09 7.47 -16.73
C GLU A 219 26.16 6.43 -17.85
N ARG A 220 25.69 5.21 -17.60
CA ARG A 220 25.65 4.16 -18.63
C ARG A 220 24.48 4.27 -19.59
N ILE A 221 23.41 4.97 -19.19
CA ILE A 221 22.15 5.05 -19.94
C ILE A 221 22.02 6.40 -20.65
N VAL A 222 22.45 7.46 -19.99
CA VAL A 222 22.40 8.85 -20.45
C VAL A 222 23.62 9.16 -21.32
#